data_c5a59236b6b6c4c29a4fb16643c1e9e5
#
_entry.id   c5a59236b6b6c4c29a4fb16643c1e9e5
#
_cell.length_a   1.000
_cell.length_b   1.000
_cell.length_c   1.000
_cell.angle_alpha   90.00
_cell.angle_beta   90.00
_cell.angle_gamma   90.00
#
_symmetry.space_group_name_H-M   'P 1'
#
loop_
_entity.id
_entity.type
_entity.pdbx_description
1 polymer ?
#
loop_
_entity_poly.entity_id
_entity_poly.type
_entity_poly.pdbx_seq_one_letter_code
_entity_poly.pdbx_strand_id
1 'polypeptide(L)'
;MKNAKFAAFASGIVALGLSAFTLLQTNSIKGKVTPADKAVKAWAISATDTLSAPVTNGSFEIENVKAGSYSVIIEAQAPYANTRKKDVEVKDGGATDVGEIQLQQK
;
A
#
# COMPACT_ATOMS: atom_id res chain seq x y z
N MET A 1 27.59 -16.50 -32.03
CA MET A 1 28.75 -16.72 -31.21
C MET A 1 28.99 -15.66 -30.19
N LYS A 2 29.41 -14.52 -30.65
CA LYS A 2 29.67 -13.43 -29.73
C LYS A 2 28.43 -13.00 -28.97
N ASN A 3 27.31 -13.01 -29.61
CA ASN A 3 26.07 -12.61 -29.01
C ASN A 3 25.65 -13.50 -27.85
N ALA A 4 25.89 -14.77 -27.98
CA ALA A 4 25.55 -15.70 -26.93
C ALA A 4 26.32 -15.43 -25.65
N LYS A 5 27.56 -15.07 -25.83
CA LYS A 5 28.39 -14.75 -24.65
C LYS A 5 27.91 -13.53 -23.93
N PHE A 6 27.52 -12.52 -24.67
CA PHE A 6 27.01 -11.31 -24.08
C PHE A 6 25.71 -11.55 -23.32
N ALA A 7 24.85 -12.34 -23.89
CA ALA A 7 23.57 -12.61 -23.27
C ALA A 7 23.75 -13.30 -21.92
N ALA A 8 24.61 -14.29 -21.87
CA ALA A 8 24.85 -14.99 -20.62
C ALA A 8 25.40 -14.07 -19.56
N PHE A 9 26.24 -13.19 -19.96
CA PHE A 9 26.84 -12.23 -19.07
C PHE A 9 25.82 -11.31 -18.44
N ALA A 10 24.95 -10.77 -19.27
CA ALA A 10 23.91 -9.87 -18.80
C ALA A 10 22.97 -10.56 -17.80
N SER A 11 22.67 -11.80 -18.05
CA SER A 11 21.78 -12.55 -17.17
C SER A 11 22.33 -12.65 -15.75
N GLY A 12 23.62 -12.91 -15.65
CA GLY A 12 24.23 -13.03 -14.34
C GLY A 12 24.13 -11.77 -13.52
N ILE A 13 24.35 -10.64 -14.15
CA ILE A 13 24.29 -9.36 -13.48
C ILE A 13 22.90 -9.05 -12.99
N VAL A 14 21.92 -9.33 -13.79
CA VAL A 14 20.52 -9.07 -13.45
C VAL A 14 20.12 -9.89 -12.23
N ALA A 15 20.54 -11.14 -12.17
CA ALA A 15 20.19 -11.98 -11.04
C ALA A 15 20.69 -11.40 -9.71
N LEU A 16 21.89 -10.87 -9.69
CA LEU A 16 22.43 -10.29 -8.48
C LEU A 16 21.64 -9.06 -8.06
N GLY A 17 21.24 -8.24 -9.03
CA GLY A 17 20.44 -7.07 -8.74
C GLY A 17 19.10 -7.41 -8.13
N LEU A 18 18.45 -8.45 -8.64
CA LEU A 18 17.17 -8.87 -8.12
C LEU A 18 17.26 -9.35 -6.68
N SER A 19 18.32 -10.03 -6.33
CA SER A 19 18.51 -10.47 -4.96
C SER A 19 18.60 -9.30 -3.99
N ALA A 20 19.31 -8.26 -4.37
CA ALA A 20 19.43 -7.07 -3.54
C ALA A 20 18.06 -6.40 -3.34
N PHE A 21 17.26 -6.32 -4.38
CA PHE A 21 15.93 -5.75 -4.27
C PHE A 21 15.05 -6.51 -3.31
N THR A 22 15.12 -7.82 -3.35
CA THR A 22 14.31 -8.64 -2.49
C THR A 22 14.51 -8.32 -1.02
N LEU A 23 15.74 -8.02 -0.64
CA LEU A 23 16.06 -7.70 0.75
C LEU A 23 15.46 -6.39 1.21
N LEU A 24 15.13 -5.49 0.27
CA LEU A 24 14.60 -4.17 0.59
C LEU A 24 13.10 -4.07 0.37
N GLN A 25 12.45 -5.18 0.13
CA GLN A 25 11.03 -5.17 -0.16
C GLN A 25 10.22 -4.73 1.06
N THR A 26 9.25 -3.85 0.83
CA THR A 26 8.35 -3.37 1.87
C THR A 26 6.92 -3.69 1.50
N ASN A 27 6.05 -3.67 2.49
CA ASN A 27 4.62 -3.91 2.30
C ASN A 27 3.87 -2.60 2.18
N SER A 28 2.66 -2.66 1.63
CA SER A 28 1.81 -1.48 1.54
C SER A 28 0.35 -1.87 1.74
N ILE A 29 -0.48 -0.87 2.08
CA ILE A 29 -1.92 -1.01 2.16
C ILE A 29 -2.51 -0.06 1.14
N LYS A 30 -3.36 -0.57 0.25
CA LYS A 30 -3.96 0.27 -0.78
C LYS A 30 -5.45 0.03 -0.86
N GLY A 31 -6.16 0.98 -1.44
CA GLY A 31 -7.59 0.86 -1.60
C GLY A 31 -8.16 2.05 -2.34
N LYS A 32 -9.49 2.01 -2.49
CA LYS A 32 -10.23 3.08 -3.14
C LYS A 32 -11.33 3.57 -2.23
N VAL A 33 -11.67 4.83 -2.37
CA VAL A 33 -12.70 5.46 -1.54
C VAL A 33 -13.68 6.21 -2.44
N THR A 34 -14.96 6.12 -2.12
CA THR A 34 -15.99 6.87 -2.81
C THR A 34 -16.85 7.63 -1.80
N PRO A 35 -17.26 8.86 -2.11
CA PRO A 35 -16.92 9.64 -3.29
C PRO A 35 -15.46 10.10 -3.25
N ALA A 36 -14.82 10.10 -4.40
CA ALA A 36 -13.39 10.33 -4.50
C ALA A 36 -12.96 11.70 -3.99
N ASP A 37 -13.78 12.72 -4.20
CA ASP A 37 -13.42 14.08 -3.84
C ASP A 37 -13.68 14.43 -2.38
N LYS A 38 -14.24 13.52 -1.61
CA LYS A 38 -14.55 13.76 -0.19
C LYS A 38 -13.61 13.02 0.76
N ALA A 39 -12.71 12.25 0.25
CA ALA A 39 -11.71 11.57 1.06
C ALA A 39 -10.43 12.40 1.11
N VAL A 40 -9.91 12.60 2.29
CA VAL A 40 -8.75 13.47 2.51
C VAL A 40 -7.49 12.65 2.70
N LYS A 41 -7.51 11.73 3.64
CA LYS A 41 -6.31 11.01 4.03
C LYS A 41 -6.69 9.63 4.55
N ALA A 42 -5.80 8.69 4.34
CA ALA A 42 -5.95 7.33 4.87
C ALA A 42 -4.91 7.10 5.96
N TRP A 43 -5.34 6.47 7.04
CA TRP A 43 -4.47 6.14 8.17
C TRP A 43 -4.46 4.65 8.39
N ALA A 44 -3.30 4.13 8.75
CA ALA A 44 -3.18 2.74 9.18
C ALA A 44 -2.62 2.74 10.59
N ILE A 45 -3.37 2.21 11.53
CA ILE A 45 -3.04 2.28 12.95
C ILE A 45 -2.97 0.87 13.52
N SER A 46 -1.86 0.57 14.17
CA SER A 46 -1.68 -0.67 14.90
C SER A 46 -1.35 -0.33 16.36
N ALA A 47 -1.06 -1.36 17.15
CA ALA A 47 -0.68 -1.15 18.53
C ALA A 47 0.62 -0.36 18.67
N THR A 48 1.50 -0.44 17.67
CA THR A 48 2.83 0.16 17.76
C THR A 48 3.10 1.23 16.72
N ASP A 49 2.33 1.27 15.63
CA ASP A 49 2.63 2.16 14.51
C ASP A 49 1.41 2.95 14.06
N THR A 50 1.67 4.17 13.60
CA THR A 50 0.66 5.02 12.96
C THR A 50 1.25 5.53 11.66
N LEU A 51 0.61 5.18 10.55
CA LEU A 51 1.07 5.55 9.23
C LEU A 51 -0.07 6.24 8.49
N SER A 52 0.27 7.06 7.50
CA SER A 52 -0.76 7.74 6.73
C SER A 52 -0.30 8.00 5.31
N ALA A 53 -1.27 8.27 4.44
CA ALA A 53 -1.03 8.68 3.07
C ALA A 53 -2.21 9.50 2.59
N PRO A 54 -2.00 10.44 1.67
CA PRO A 54 -3.12 11.20 1.12
C PRO A 54 -3.98 10.32 0.22
N VAL A 55 -5.27 10.65 0.15
CA VAL A 55 -6.15 10.03 -0.82
C VAL A 55 -6.19 10.93 -2.04
N THR A 56 -5.78 10.41 -3.18
CA THR A 56 -5.71 11.17 -4.41
C THR A 56 -6.62 10.51 -5.44
N ASN A 57 -7.58 11.27 -5.97
CA ASN A 57 -8.53 10.75 -6.95
C ASN A 57 -9.25 9.49 -6.45
N GLY A 58 -9.51 9.44 -5.14
CA GLY A 58 -10.21 8.31 -4.57
C GLY A 58 -9.37 7.08 -4.35
N SER A 59 -8.06 7.18 -4.50
CA SER A 59 -7.16 6.06 -4.28
C SER A 59 -6.11 6.41 -3.25
N PHE A 60 -5.66 5.42 -2.49
CA PHE A 60 -4.58 5.64 -1.55
C PHE A 60 -3.66 4.42 -1.53
N GLU A 61 -2.42 4.68 -1.14
CA GLU A 61 -1.45 3.62 -0.89
C GLU A 61 -0.56 4.06 0.25
N ILE A 62 -0.60 3.30 1.35
CA ILE A 62 0.24 3.55 2.53
C ILE A 62 1.44 2.63 2.42
N GLU A 63 2.63 3.20 2.29
CA GLU A 63 3.84 2.43 2.08
C GLU A 63 4.61 2.21 3.38
N ASN A 64 5.58 1.33 3.32
CA ASN A 64 6.46 1.01 4.45
C ASN A 64 5.71 0.47 5.65
N VAL A 65 4.76 -0.43 5.38
CA VAL A 65 3.91 -1.02 6.40
C VAL A 65 4.54 -2.33 6.84
N LYS A 66 4.68 -2.52 8.14
CA LYS A 66 5.16 -3.78 8.67
C LYS A 66 4.03 -4.81 8.69
N ALA A 67 4.39 -6.08 8.62
CA ALA A 67 3.38 -7.13 8.73
C ALA A 67 2.67 -7.03 10.08
N GLY A 68 1.37 -7.26 10.07
CA GLY A 68 0.58 -7.17 11.29
C GLY A 68 -0.85 -6.80 11.02
N SER A 69 -1.59 -6.56 12.09
CA SER A 69 -3.00 -6.23 12.03
C SER A 69 -3.19 -4.72 12.22
N TYR A 70 -3.99 -4.12 11.35
CA TYR A 70 -4.18 -2.66 11.35
C TYR A 70 -5.64 -2.29 11.28
N SER A 71 -5.94 -1.09 11.78
CA SER A 71 -7.20 -0.41 11.48
C SER A 71 -6.91 0.65 10.44
N VAL A 72 -7.68 0.67 9.37
CA VAL A 72 -7.55 1.68 8.33
C VAL A 72 -8.66 2.69 8.52
N ILE A 73 -8.29 3.95 8.70
CA ILE A 73 -9.26 5.03 8.92
C ILE A 73 -9.17 5.97 7.74
N ILE A 74 -10.32 6.29 7.16
CA ILE A 74 -10.39 7.27 6.09
C ILE A 74 -10.95 8.56 6.66
N GLU A 75 -10.16 9.59 6.57
CA GLU A 75 -10.56 10.94 7.00
C GLU A 75 -11.35 11.59 5.88
N ALA A 76 -12.53 12.08 6.19
CA ALA A 76 -13.46 12.58 5.18
C ALA A 76 -13.82 14.02 5.44
N GLN A 77 -14.26 14.73 4.38
CA GLN A 77 -14.79 16.08 4.49
C GLN A 77 -16.30 16.03 4.70
N ALA A 78 -16.82 17.03 5.41
CA ALA A 78 -18.25 17.14 5.60
C ALA A 78 -18.96 17.19 4.25
N PRO A 79 -20.17 16.64 4.11
CA PRO A 79 -21.00 16.06 5.17
C PRO A 79 -20.71 14.60 5.49
N TYR A 80 -19.60 14.09 5.05
CA TYR A 80 -19.27 12.68 5.25
C TYR A 80 -18.53 12.47 6.55
N ALA A 81 -18.76 11.31 7.16
CA ALA A 81 -18.09 10.93 8.40
C ALA A 81 -16.84 10.14 8.08
N ASN A 82 -15.88 10.17 9.00
CA ASN A 82 -14.71 9.33 8.90
C ASN A 82 -15.14 7.86 9.00
N THR A 83 -14.42 7.00 8.29
CA THR A 83 -14.77 5.58 8.19
C THR A 83 -13.60 4.75 8.65
N ARG A 84 -13.89 3.67 9.37
CA ARG A 84 -12.86 2.76 9.88
C ARG A 84 -13.09 1.35 9.35
N LYS A 85 -12.02 0.73 8.89
CA LYS A 85 -12.02 -0.68 8.52
C LYS A 85 -11.06 -1.41 9.45
N LYS A 86 -11.60 -2.30 10.27
CA LYS A 86 -10.81 -3.04 11.27
C LYS A 86 -10.26 -4.32 10.69
N ASP A 87 -9.30 -4.89 11.41
CA ASP A 87 -8.79 -6.23 11.12
C ASP A 87 -8.21 -6.37 9.73
N VAL A 88 -7.45 -5.35 9.33
CA VAL A 88 -6.73 -5.41 8.07
C VAL A 88 -5.40 -6.09 8.33
N GLU A 89 -5.22 -7.28 7.77
CA GLU A 89 -3.99 -8.04 7.96
C GLU A 89 -3.01 -7.77 6.84
N VAL A 90 -1.82 -7.34 7.22
CA VAL A 90 -0.74 -7.08 6.28
C VAL A 90 0.28 -8.20 6.41
N LYS A 91 0.57 -8.86 5.30
CA LYS A 91 1.54 -9.94 5.25
C LYS A 91 2.76 -9.50 4.48
N ASP A 92 3.89 -10.12 4.77
CA ASP A 92 5.10 -9.83 4.02
C ASP A 92 4.92 -10.26 2.58
N GLY A 93 5.46 -9.45 1.68
CA GLY A 93 5.49 -9.81 0.28
C GLY A 93 4.70 -8.94 -0.65
N GLY A 94 4.20 -7.79 -0.22
CA GLY A 94 3.59 -6.90 -1.17
C GLY A 94 2.44 -6.07 -0.66
N ALA A 95 1.51 -5.75 -1.55
CA ALA A 95 0.41 -4.86 -1.24
C ALA A 95 -0.80 -5.62 -0.70
N THR A 96 -1.46 -5.02 0.29
CA THR A 96 -2.73 -5.51 0.80
C THR A 96 -3.81 -4.57 0.30
N ASP A 97 -4.74 -5.09 -0.49
CA ASP A 97 -5.83 -4.29 -1.06
C ASP A 97 -7.06 -4.43 -0.18
N VAL A 98 -7.49 -3.31 0.40
CA VAL A 98 -8.68 -3.32 1.25
C VAL A 98 -9.97 -3.14 0.46
N GLY A 99 -9.86 -3.01 -0.86
CA GLY A 99 -11.01 -2.87 -1.71
C GLY A 99 -11.58 -1.46 -1.70
N GLU A 100 -12.84 -1.34 -2.02
CA GLU A 100 -13.51 -0.06 -2.06
C GLU A 100 -14.16 0.25 -0.72
N ILE A 101 -13.90 1.45 -0.21
CA ILE A 101 -14.50 1.93 1.02
C ILE A 101 -15.48 3.03 0.66
N GLN A 102 -16.73 2.86 1.07
CA GLN A 102 -17.76 3.84 0.77
C GLN A 102 -18.00 4.72 1.98
N LEU A 103 -17.84 6.03 1.80
CA LEU A 103 -18.08 6.99 2.87
C LEU A 103 -19.57 7.14 3.11
N GLN A 104 -19.91 7.40 4.37
CA GLN A 104 -21.29 7.58 4.79
C GLN A 104 -21.49 9.01 5.27
N GLN A 105 -22.65 9.57 4.98
CA GLN A 105 -22.98 10.90 5.49
C GLN A 105 -23.29 10.83 6.98
N LYS A 106 -22.97 11.90 7.65
CA LYS A 106 -23.28 12.00 9.08
C LYS A 106 -24.77 12.08 9.33
#